data_c9d4d138a01411f50dc29988a00bd630
#
_entry.id   c9d4d138a01411f50dc29988a00bd630
#
_cell.length_a   1.000
_cell.length_b   1.000
_cell.length_c   1.000
_cell.angle_alpha   90.00
_cell.angle_beta   90.00
_cell.angle_gamma   90.00
#
_symmetry.space_group_name_H-M   'P 1'
#
loop_
_entity.id
_entity.type
_entity.pdbx_description
1 polymer ?
#
loop_
_entity_poly.entity_id
_entity_poly.type
_entity_poly.pdbx_seq_one_letter_code
_entity_poly.pdbx_strand_id
1 'polypeptide(L)'
;MGYTTEYFYGEDKLIFERNLISFETGVQTLTRPAKVFSYVSKDDHGMAEPTPDKPSGLDELGHKAFRASMELFREPALQYAHSRVHHMKEMELYVKKKQEAETAESHYVECSTRGVWLSVGSVVKLSCSFGKRIGSVANASMGEFLVIDVTHEVGDDRFYGNSFRAIPSVARSLPVRDVGRSVAETQVARVIGNADPDGKGRVQVQMNWQTGNMRTGWIRVMTPDGGGSENVPTNRGFVFIPEVGDHVLVGFRHGDPNRPYVMGSLFNGTTGAGGLAENHLKSIRTRSGHALELDDSPSSLGITIKDNKGNYIYIDSNGDNIILNAEKNITLVQVRQ
;
A
#
# COMPACT_ATOMS: atom_id res chain seq x y z
N MET A 1 11.36 -32.06 -3.34
CA MET A 1 11.70 -33.03 -2.28
C MET A 1 12.96 -32.52 -1.60
N GLY A 2 12.84 -31.99 -0.39
CA GLY A 2 14.00 -31.49 0.37
C GLY A 2 14.76 -32.68 0.98
N TYR A 3 16.04 -32.74 0.73
CA TYR A 3 16.92 -33.70 1.41
C TYR A 3 17.15 -33.19 2.83
N THR A 4 16.88 -34.05 3.82
CA THR A 4 17.26 -33.80 5.22
C THR A 4 18.68 -34.28 5.42
N THR A 5 19.60 -33.40 5.80
CA THR A 5 20.99 -33.74 6.10
C THR A 5 21.24 -33.51 7.59
N GLU A 6 21.89 -34.45 8.25
CA GLU A 6 22.24 -34.37 9.66
C GLU A 6 23.67 -33.83 9.81
N TYR A 7 23.85 -32.79 10.63
CA TYR A 7 25.15 -32.19 10.93
C TYR A 7 25.48 -32.33 12.41
N PHE A 8 26.75 -32.57 12.71
CA PHE A 8 27.26 -32.74 14.05
C PHE A 8 28.23 -31.63 14.43
N TYR A 9 28.08 -31.12 15.63
CA TYR A 9 29.04 -30.22 16.27
C TYR A 9 29.69 -30.89 17.45
N GLY A 10 31.02 -31.13 17.39
CA GLY A 10 31.80 -31.81 18.44
C GLY A 10 33.03 -32.55 17.89
N GLU A 11 33.78 -33.18 18.79
CA GLU A 11 35.07 -33.81 18.46
C GLU A 11 34.98 -35.21 17.81
N ASP A 12 33.81 -35.79 17.64
CA ASP A 12 33.66 -37.14 17.06
C ASP A 12 33.82 -37.11 15.54
N LYS A 13 34.99 -37.58 15.11
CA LYS A 13 35.59 -37.38 13.78
C LYS A 13 35.06 -38.28 12.65
N LEU A 14 33.91 -38.88 12.74
CA LEU A 14 33.62 -40.00 11.82
C LEU A 14 33.15 -39.59 10.42
N ILE A 15 32.70 -38.34 10.17
CA ILE A 15 32.32 -37.89 8.83
C ILE A 15 32.67 -36.42 8.66
N PHE A 16 33.87 -36.15 8.12
CA PHE A 16 34.43 -34.80 7.95
C PHE A 16 33.52 -33.80 7.18
N GLU A 17 32.70 -34.30 6.27
CA GLU A 17 31.78 -33.51 5.45
C GLU A 17 30.47 -33.11 6.17
N ARG A 18 30.18 -33.70 7.32
CA ARG A 18 28.97 -33.43 8.12
C ARG A 18 29.25 -32.71 9.44
N ASN A 19 30.50 -32.31 9.65
CA ASN A 19 30.84 -31.59 10.86
C ASN A 19 30.65 -30.09 10.66
N LEU A 20 30.05 -29.43 11.64
CA LEU A 20 30.04 -28.00 11.73
C LEU A 20 31.41 -27.49 12.19
N ILE A 21 31.93 -26.47 11.52
CA ILE A 21 33.12 -25.74 11.90
C ILE A 21 32.77 -24.71 12.97
N SER A 22 31.63 -24.05 12.82
CA SER A 22 31.09 -23.11 13.80
C SER A 22 29.57 -23.30 13.95
N PHE A 23 29.06 -23.00 15.13
CA PHE A 23 27.66 -23.00 15.46
C PHE A 23 27.35 -21.83 16.38
N GLU A 24 26.46 -20.96 15.95
CA GLU A 24 25.92 -19.90 16.75
C GLU A 24 24.41 -19.98 16.75
N THR A 25 23.76 -19.67 17.87
CA THR A 25 22.31 -19.59 17.97
C THR A 25 21.92 -18.22 18.50
N GLY A 26 20.99 -17.58 17.82
CA GLY A 26 20.45 -16.28 18.18
C GLY A 26 18.98 -16.37 18.53
N VAL A 27 18.59 -15.68 19.60
CA VAL A 27 17.20 -15.48 19.99
C VAL A 27 16.98 -13.98 20.12
N GLN A 28 16.00 -13.45 19.39
CA GLN A 28 15.77 -12.02 19.34
C GLN A 28 14.28 -11.66 19.43
N THR A 29 14.01 -10.50 20.02
CA THR A 29 12.67 -9.93 20.09
C THR A 29 12.43 -9.09 18.86
N LEU A 30 11.58 -9.53 17.93
CA LEU A 30 11.36 -8.88 16.64
C LEU A 30 9.96 -8.29 16.51
N THR A 31 8.98 -8.82 17.23
CA THR A 31 7.58 -8.54 16.99
C THR A 31 7.05 -7.53 17.96
N ARG A 32 6.29 -6.58 17.42
CA ARG A 32 5.43 -5.68 18.21
C ARG A 32 3.98 -6.09 18.00
N PRO A 33 3.13 -6.04 19.04
CA PRO A 33 1.70 -6.12 18.80
C PRO A 33 1.29 -5.00 17.84
N ALA A 34 0.50 -5.34 16.86
CA ALA A 34 0.01 -4.38 15.88
C ALA A 34 -1.49 -4.56 15.68
N LYS A 35 -2.17 -3.44 15.42
CA LYS A 35 -3.53 -3.43 14.91
C LYS A 35 -3.47 -2.95 13.47
N VAL A 36 -3.76 -3.84 12.53
CA VAL A 36 -3.70 -3.51 11.10
C VAL A 36 -5.07 -3.05 10.65
N PHE A 37 -5.13 -1.93 9.93
CA PHE A 37 -6.37 -1.40 9.40
C PHE A 37 -6.33 -1.25 7.88
N SER A 38 -7.50 -1.33 7.26
CA SER A 38 -7.73 -1.05 5.85
C SER A 38 -9.10 -0.42 5.65
N TYR A 39 -9.31 0.18 4.47
CA TYR A 39 -10.58 0.79 4.11
C TYR A 39 -10.93 0.46 2.66
N VAL A 40 -12.14 -0.08 2.46
CA VAL A 40 -12.69 -0.41 1.15
C VAL A 40 -13.70 0.67 0.76
N SER A 41 -13.27 1.60 -0.08
CA SER A 41 -14.08 2.76 -0.46
C SER A 41 -15.32 2.42 -1.29
N LYS A 42 -15.35 1.26 -1.94
CA LYS A 42 -16.51 0.83 -2.74
C LYS A 42 -17.74 0.61 -1.86
N ASP A 43 -17.51 0.00 -0.70
CA ASP A 43 -18.57 -0.44 0.20
C ASP A 43 -18.64 0.44 1.48
N ASP A 44 -17.87 1.54 1.52
CA ASP A 44 -17.73 2.42 2.67
C ASP A 44 -17.42 1.66 3.97
N HIS A 45 -16.53 0.69 3.89
CA HIS A 45 -16.24 -0.22 4.98
C HIS A 45 -14.79 -0.11 5.45
N GLY A 46 -14.63 0.17 6.75
CA GLY A 46 -13.36 0.12 7.46
C GLY A 46 -13.17 -1.24 8.12
N MET A 47 -11.96 -1.78 8.02
CA MET A 47 -11.57 -3.04 8.68
C MET A 47 -10.35 -2.81 9.54
N ALA A 48 -10.30 -3.45 10.70
CA ALA A 48 -9.11 -3.46 11.54
C ALA A 48 -9.02 -4.80 12.28
N GLU A 49 -7.82 -5.39 12.25
CA GLU A 49 -7.56 -6.68 12.86
C GLU A 49 -6.27 -6.63 13.69
N PRO A 50 -6.27 -7.05 14.96
CA PRO A 50 -5.06 -7.18 15.76
C PRO A 50 -4.23 -8.40 15.32
N THR A 51 -2.93 -8.35 15.59
CA THR A 51 -2.07 -9.52 15.44
C THR A 51 -2.49 -10.61 16.43
N PRO A 52 -2.47 -11.91 16.02
CA PRO A 52 -2.78 -13.00 16.92
C PRO A 52 -1.86 -13.06 18.15
N ASP A 53 -2.43 -13.34 19.32
CA ASP A 53 -1.67 -13.49 20.56
C ASP A 53 -0.76 -14.73 20.58
N LYS A 54 -1.03 -15.69 19.70
CA LYS A 54 -0.27 -16.92 19.56
C LYS A 54 0.17 -17.11 18.12
N PRO A 55 1.40 -16.73 17.77
CA PRO A 55 1.92 -16.95 16.43
C PRO A 55 2.10 -18.43 16.15
N SER A 56 1.91 -18.82 14.89
CA SER A 56 2.20 -20.19 14.43
C SER A 56 3.57 -20.26 13.78
N GLY A 57 4.19 -21.43 13.83
CA GLY A 57 5.48 -21.66 13.17
C GLY A 57 6.70 -21.25 13.99
N LEU A 58 6.58 -21.20 15.31
CA LEU A 58 7.70 -20.99 16.23
C LEU A 58 8.02 -22.27 17.00
N ASP A 59 9.28 -22.47 17.30
CA ASP A 59 9.75 -23.44 18.28
C ASP A 59 9.69 -22.88 19.71
N GLU A 60 10.21 -23.62 20.68
CA GLU A 60 10.17 -23.23 22.09
C GLU A 60 10.90 -21.92 22.37
N LEU A 61 12.09 -21.72 21.77
CA LEU A 61 12.87 -20.49 21.95
C LEU A 61 12.20 -19.29 21.26
N GLY A 62 11.68 -19.48 20.06
CA GLY A 62 10.89 -18.48 19.35
C GLY A 62 9.64 -18.06 20.12
N HIS A 63 8.93 -18.99 20.74
CA HIS A 63 7.81 -18.67 21.63
C HIS A 63 8.21 -17.90 22.89
N LYS A 64 9.38 -18.18 23.46
CA LYS A 64 9.91 -17.39 24.59
C LYS A 64 10.25 -15.96 24.16
N ALA A 65 10.90 -15.80 22.99
CA ALA A 65 11.20 -14.50 22.41
C ALA A 65 9.95 -13.70 22.12
N PHE A 66 8.94 -14.34 21.53
CA PHE A 66 7.66 -13.69 21.25
C PHE A 66 6.97 -13.18 22.52
N ARG A 67 6.91 -14.00 23.58
CA ARG A 67 6.35 -13.58 24.87
C ARG A 67 7.09 -12.39 25.47
N ALA A 68 8.43 -12.41 25.42
CA ALA A 68 9.24 -11.29 25.89
C ALA A 68 8.96 -10.00 25.07
N SER A 69 8.76 -10.12 23.76
CA SER A 69 8.35 -8.99 22.90
C SER A 69 7.01 -8.40 23.32
N MET A 70 6.02 -9.24 23.59
CA MET A 70 4.68 -8.79 24.01
C MET A 70 4.69 -8.12 25.39
N GLU A 71 5.57 -8.54 26.27
CA GLU A 71 5.76 -7.90 27.59
C GLU A 71 6.44 -6.53 27.46
N LEU A 72 7.40 -6.39 26.54
CA LEU A 72 8.12 -5.13 26.30
C LEU A 72 7.26 -4.10 25.58
N PHE A 73 6.42 -4.53 24.62
CA PHE A 73 5.62 -3.67 23.76
C PHE A 73 4.12 -3.90 23.98
N ARG A 74 3.60 -3.38 25.07
CA ARG A 74 2.20 -3.62 25.50
C ARG A 74 1.16 -2.95 24.61
N GLU A 75 1.47 -1.76 24.08
CA GLU A 75 0.54 -1.01 23.24
C GLU A 75 0.67 -1.40 21.77
N PRO A 76 -0.41 -1.85 21.11
CA PRO A 76 -0.37 -2.23 19.71
C PRO A 76 -0.15 -1.01 18.81
N ALA A 77 0.82 -1.09 17.92
CA ALA A 77 1.03 -0.08 16.90
C ALA A 77 -0.07 -0.16 15.84
N LEU A 78 -0.66 0.99 15.49
CA LEU A 78 -1.63 1.08 14.41
C LEU A 78 -0.88 1.07 13.06
N GLN A 79 -1.15 0.09 12.21
CA GLN A 79 -0.48 -0.09 10.94
C GLN A 79 -1.49 -0.18 9.79
N TYR A 80 -1.15 0.43 8.67
CA TYR A 80 -1.95 0.33 7.46
C TYR A 80 -1.62 -0.95 6.68
N ALA A 81 -2.67 -1.65 6.20
CA ALA A 81 -2.47 -2.83 5.34
C ALA A 81 -1.93 -2.40 3.97
N HIS A 82 -0.70 -2.79 3.66
CA HIS A 82 -0.03 -2.45 2.40
C HIS A 82 -0.50 -3.30 1.20
N SER A 83 -1.24 -4.36 1.46
CA SER A 83 -1.91 -5.15 0.42
C SER A 83 -3.37 -4.77 0.32
N ARG A 84 -3.95 -4.90 -0.87
CA ARG A 84 -5.40 -4.77 -1.03
C ARG A 84 -6.09 -5.89 -0.26
N VAL A 85 -6.96 -5.50 0.65
CA VAL A 85 -7.80 -6.39 1.44
C VAL A 85 -9.24 -5.98 1.19
N HIS A 86 -10.07 -6.91 0.74
CA HIS A 86 -11.44 -6.63 0.34
C HIS A 86 -12.47 -7.04 1.40
N HIS A 87 -12.12 -7.99 2.27
CA HIS A 87 -13.03 -8.47 3.33
C HIS A 87 -12.23 -9.01 4.55
N MET A 88 -12.93 -9.20 5.67
CA MET A 88 -12.31 -9.57 6.96
C MET A 88 -11.47 -10.85 6.91
N LYS A 89 -11.90 -11.89 6.18
CA LYS A 89 -11.11 -13.14 6.07
C LYS A 89 -9.75 -12.92 5.41
N GLU A 90 -9.67 -12.04 4.42
CA GLU A 90 -8.37 -11.66 3.82
C GLU A 90 -7.54 -10.85 4.81
N MET A 91 -8.17 -9.98 5.62
CA MET A 91 -7.48 -9.21 6.64
C MET A 91 -6.87 -10.13 7.72
N GLU A 92 -7.64 -11.08 8.24
CA GLU A 92 -7.17 -12.08 9.19
C GLU A 92 -5.99 -12.87 8.64
N LEU A 93 -6.08 -13.34 7.38
CA LEU A 93 -5.00 -14.05 6.71
C LEU A 93 -3.77 -13.18 6.52
N TYR A 94 -3.97 -11.93 6.09
CA TYR A 94 -2.88 -10.96 5.90
C TYR A 94 -2.13 -10.71 7.20
N VAL A 95 -2.86 -10.42 8.28
CA VAL A 95 -2.28 -10.14 9.61
C VAL A 95 -1.54 -11.36 10.14
N LYS A 96 -2.12 -12.55 10.01
CA LYS A 96 -1.50 -13.80 10.41
C LYS A 96 -0.19 -14.06 9.65
N LYS A 97 -0.22 -13.94 8.31
CA LYS A 97 0.97 -14.16 7.47
C LYS A 97 2.06 -13.13 7.73
N LYS A 98 1.68 -11.88 7.93
CA LYS A 98 2.60 -10.83 8.33
C LYS A 98 3.31 -11.16 9.64
N GLN A 99 2.57 -11.58 10.66
CA GLN A 99 3.14 -11.97 11.95
C GLN A 99 4.05 -13.20 11.83
N GLU A 100 3.62 -14.26 11.12
CA GLU A 100 4.44 -15.44 10.87
C GLU A 100 5.79 -15.09 10.21
N ALA A 101 5.78 -14.16 9.24
CA ALA A 101 7.00 -13.73 8.56
C ALA A 101 7.90 -12.85 9.46
N GLU A 102 7.30 -11.94 10.23
CA GLU A 102 8.03 -11.06 11.15
C GLU A 102 8.65 -11.83 12.33
N THR A 103 8.06 -12.96 12.73
CA THR A 103 8.55 -13.76 13.84
C THR A 103 9.44 -14.92 13.41
N ALA A 104 9.58 -15.20 12.11
CA ALA A 104 10.30 -16.37 11.61
C ALA A 104 11.77 -16.44 12.08
N GLU A 105 12.41 -15.30 12.29
CA GLU A 105 13.79 -15.18 12.78
C GLU A 105 13.88 -14.90 14.29
N SER A 106 12.80 -15.06 15.05
CA SER A 106 12.87 -14.92 16.52
C SER A 106 13.84 -15.92 17.16
N HIS A 107 14.04 -17.05 16.52
CA HIS A 107 15.13 -17.99 16.77
C HIS A 107 15.79 -18.35 15.44
N TYR A 108 17.10 -18.28 15.38
CA TYR A 108 17.89 -18.64 14.19
C TYR A 108 19.22 -19.26 14.59
N VAL A 109 19.85 -19.93 13.65
CA VAL A 109 21.21 -20.46 13.78
C VAL A 109 22.08 -19.98 12.64
N GLU A 110 23.33 -19.70 12.94
CA GLU A 110 24.39 -19.39 11.98
C GLU A 110 25.49 -20.43 12.13
N CYS A 111 25.82 -21.11 11.05
CA CYS A 111 26.73 -22.22 11.04
C CYS A 111 27.69 -22.13 9.87
N SER A 112 28.85 -22.74 10.02
CA SER A 112 29.77 -23.01 8.91
C SER A 112 30.10 -24.48 8.80
N THR A 113 30.32 -24.97 7.57
CA THR A 113 30.65 -26.36 7.27
C THR A 113 31.47 -26.47 5.99
N ARG A 114 31.98 -27.67 5.69
CA ARG A 114 32.58 -27.99 4.40
C ARG A 114 31.70 -28.89 3.52
N GLY A 115 30.47 -29.11 3.92
CA GLY A 115 29.49 -29.89 3.15
C GLY A 115 29.09 -29.21 1.86
N VAL A 116 29.38 -29.81 0.72
CA VAL A 116 29.18 -29.21 -0.63
C VAL A 116 27.73 -29.23 -1.09
N TRP A 117 26.85 -29.99 -0.48
CA TRP A 117 25.45 -30.18 -0.94
C TRP A 117 24.44 -29.25 -0.30
N LEU A 118 24.87 -28.34 0.54
CA LEU A 118 23.97 -27.44 1.22
C LEU A 118 23.41 -26.39 0.25
N SER A 119 22.11 -26.18 0.29
CA SER A 119 21.43 -25.16 -0.52
C SER A 119 20.30 -24.52 0.26
N VAL A 120 19.88 -23.34 -0.18
CA VAL A 120 18.67 -22.69 0.36
C VAL A 120 17.47 -23.62 0.18
N GLY A 121 16.64 -23.75 1.22
CA GLY A 121 15.51 -24.67 1.27
C GLY A 121 15.86 -26.07 1.79
N SER A 122 17.14 -26.38 2.06
CA SER A 122 17.54 -27.62 2.74
C SER A 122 17.05 -27.60 4.18
N VAL A 123 16.60 -28.76 4.67
CA VAL A 123 16.34 -28.97 6.11
C VAL A 123 17.52 -29.71 6.72
N VAL A 124 18.11 -29.14 7.76
CA VAL A 124 19.24 -29.65 8.45
C VAL A 124 18.86 -30.05 9.89
N LYS A 125 19.30 -31.22 10.32
CA LYS A 125 19.23 -31.65 11.73
C LYS A 125 20.56 -31.34 12.41
N LEU A 126 20.49 -30.55 13.47
CA LEU A 126 21.66 -30.18 14.25
C LEU A 126 21.72 -30.98 15.53
N SER A 127 22.89 -31.55 15.81
CA SER A 127 23.16 -32.31 17.00
C SER A 127 24.49 -31.86 17.63
N CYS A 128 24.57 -31.90 18.93
CA CYS A 128 25.77 -31.54 19.68
C CYS A 128 26.19 -32.70 20.58
N SER A 129 27.48 -32.97 20.63
CA SER A 129 28.06 -33.96 21.51
C SER A 129 28.68 -33.31 22.75
N PHE A 130 28.21 -33.67 23.92
CA PHE A 130 28.78 -33.19 25.19
C PHE A 130 29.55 -34.33 25.88
N GLY A 131 30.78 -34.05 26.24
CA GLY A 131 31.53 -34.98 27.13
C GLY A 131 30.87 -34.99 28.51
N LYS A 132 30.25 -36.11 28.87
CA LYS A 132 29.86 -36.40 30.25
C LYS A 132 30.95 -37.24 30.87
N ARG A 133 31.70 -36.73 31.86
CA ARG A 133 32.74 -37.46 32.61
C ARG A 133 33.52 -38.52 31.81
N ILE A 134 34.76 -38.75 32.16
CA ILE A 134 35.69 -39.68 31.48
C ILE A 134 34.95 -40.94 30.97
N GLY A 135 34.79 -41.06 29.63
CA GLY A 135 34.30 -42.27 28.95
C GLY A 135 32.85 -42.29 28.46
N SER A 136 32.05 -41.21 28.57
CA SER A 136 30.72 -41.20 28.02
C SER A 136 30.44 -39.90 27.26
N VAL A 137 29.99 -40.02 25.99
CA VAL A 137 29.49 -38.91 25.15
C VAL A 137 27.98 -39.00 25.13
N ALA A 138 27.31 -37.87 25.39
CA ALA A 138 25.86 -37.75 25.18
C ALA A 138 25.59 -36.84 23.99
N ASN A 139 24.89 -37.35 23.01
CA ASN A 139 24.42 -36.58 21.91
C ASN A 139 23.09 -35.91 22.29
N ALA A 140 22.99 -34.61 22.08
CA ALA A 140 21.76 -33.86 22.25
C ALA A 140 21.31 -33.28 20.88
N SER A 141 20.07 -33.51 20.55
CA SER A 141 19.46 -32.83 19.37
C SER A 141 19.30 -31.34 19.66
N MET A 142 19.73 -30.51 18.73
CA MET A 142 19.57 -29.06 18.78
C MET A 142 18.37 -28.59 17.96
N GLY A 143 17.73 -29.50 17.23
CA GLY A 143 16.54 -29.22 16.42
C GLY A 143 16.74 -29.44 14.94
N GLU A 144 15.68 -29.17 14.20
CA GLU A 144 15.65 -29.17 12.75
C GLU A 144 15.47 -27.74 12.24
N PHE A 145 16.28 -27.35 11.25
CA PHE A 145 16.31 -25.97 10.74
C PHE A 145 16.21 -25.97 9.23
N LEU A 146 15.47 -24.99 8.70
CA LEU A 146 15.36 -24.68 7.28
C LEU A 146 16.41 -23.64 6.91
N VAL A 147 17.29 -23.97 5.99
CA VAL A 147 18.32 -23.06 5.47
C VAL A 147 17.66 -21.96 4.64
N ILE A 148 17.87 -20.71 5.03
CA ILE A 148 17.31 -19.53 4.36
C ILE A 148 18.37 -18.70 3.63
N ASP A 149 19.62 -18.87 3.99
CA ASP A 149 20.75 -18.20 3.36
C ASP A 149 21.98 -19.14 3.38
N VAL A 150 22.78 -19.15 2.32
CA VAL A 150 24.04 -19.89 2.25
C VAL A 150 25.03 -19.15 1.35
N THR A 151 26.26 -19.03 1.86
CA THR A 151 27.40 -18.50 1.12
C THR A 151 28.43 -19.60 0.94
N HIS A 152 28.79 -19.89 -0.32
CA HIS A 152 29.83 -20.86 -0.65
C HIS A 152 31.12 -20.10 -1.01
N GLU A 153 32.22 -20.51 -0.39
CA GLU A 153 33.54 -19.95 -0.61
C GLU A 153 34.48 -21.00 -1.23
N VAL A 154 35.13 -20.63 -2.32
CA VAL A 154 36.12 -21.46 -3.02
C VAL A 154 37.42 -20.66 -3.12
N GLY A 155 38.46 -21.12 -2.46
CA GLY A 155 39.78 -20.48 -2.49
C GLY A 155 40.75 -21.13 -3.49
N ASP A 156 41.83 -20.42 -3.82
CA ASP A 156 42.86 -20.86 -4.77
C ASP A 156 43.60 -22.14 -4.31
N ASP A 157 43.63 -22.40 -2.99
CA ASP A 157 44.30 -23.56 -2.37
C ASP A 157 43.45 -24.84 -2.37
N ARG A 158 42.46 -24.95 -3.23
CA ARG A 158 41.44 -26.00 -3.20
C ARG A 158 40.62 -26.00 -1.88
N PHE A 159 40.63 -24.87 -1.20
CA PHE A 159 39.80 -24.67 -0.02
C PHE A 159 38.33 -24.52 -0.47
N TYR A 160 37.47 -25.29 0.17
CA TYR A 160 36.04 -25.09 0.08
C TYR A 160 35.44 -24.98 1.48
N GLY A 161 34.57 -24.02 1.67
CA GLY A 161 33.76 -23.85 2.86
C GLY A 161 32.45 -23.19 2.53
N ASN A 162 31.51 -23.29 3.43
CA ASN A 162 30.29 -22.49 3.36
C ASN A 162 29.85 -22.06 4.75
N SER A 163 29.13 -20.96 4.75
CA SER A 163 28.38 -20.47 5.92
C SER A 163 26.91 -20.39 5.55
N PHE A 164 26.05 -20.71 6.51
CA PHE A 164 24.61 -20.68 6.29
C PHE A 164 23.87 -20.15 7.51
N ARG A 165 22.71 -19.51 7.23
CA ARG A 165 21.74 -19.11 8.23
C ARG A 165 20.47 -19.95 8.07
N ALA A 166 19.92 -20.41 9.17
CA ALA A 166 18.72 -21.23 9.15
C ALA A 166 17.78 -20.88 10.30
N ILE A 167 16.50 -21.11 10.06
CA ILE A 167 15.41 -20.90 11.02
C ILE A 167 14.76 -22.23 11.37
N PRO A 168 14.03 -22.37 12.49
CA PRO A 168 13.36 -23.62 12.84
C PRO A 168 12.48 -24.13 11.68
N SER A 169 12.56 -25.42 11.37
CA SER A 169 11.84 -26.06 10.27
C SER A 169 10.31 -26.00 10.40
N VAL A 170 9.81 -25.69 11.60
CA VAL A 170 8.39 -25.46 11.88
C VAL A 170 7.87 -24.13 11.33
N ALA A 171 8.74 -23.23 10.87
CA ALA A 171 8.38 -21.94 10.31
C ALA A 171 7.41 -22.10 9.13
N ARG A 172 6.35 -21.28 9.10
CA ARG A 172 5.28 -21.34 8.09
C ARG A 172 5.37 -20.23 7.05
N SER A 173 6.25 -19.29 7.27
CA SER A 173 6.55 -18.18 6.37
C SER A 173 8.04 -17.89 6.42
N LEU A 174 8.61 -17.47 5.30
CA LEU A 174 9.99 -16.99 5.27
C LEU A 174 10.06 -15.60 5.90
N PRO A 175 11.19 -15.21 6.50
CA PRO A 175 11.41 -13.88 7.02
C PRO A 175 11.15 -12.82 5.93
N VAL A 176 10.57 -11.70 6.34
CA VAL A 176 10.48 -10.53 5.47
C VAL A 176 11.87 -9.93 5.34
N ARG A 177 12.43 -9.94 4.15
CA ARG A 177 13.65 -9.18 3.87
C ARG A 177 13.34 -7.68 3.94
N ASP A 178 14.30 -6.88 4.33
CA ASP A 178 14.21 -5.42 4.31
C ASP A 178 14.26 -4.93 2.86
N VAL A 179 13.19 -5.17 2.14
CA VAL A 179 12.98 -4.64 0.79
C VAL A 179 12.14 -3.39 0.92
N GLY A 180 12.71 -2.27 0.52
CA GLY A 180 12.01 -0.99 0.47
C GLY A 180 10.71 -1.14 -0.33
N ARG A 181 9.61 -0.69 0.24
CA ARG A 181 8.32 -0.70 -0.44
C ARG A 181 8.28 0.37 -1.50
N SER A 182 7.64 0.08 -2.63
CA SER A 182 7.39 1.09 -3.64
C SER A 182 6.49 2.17 -3.06
N VAL A 183 6.97 3.41 -3.07
CA VAL A 183 6.23 4.61 -2.68
C VAL A 183 5.95 5.41 -3.94
N ALA A 184 4.68 5.69 -4.20
CA ALA A 184 4.27 6.48 -5.34
C ALA A 184 4.10 7.95 -4.92
N GLU A 185 4.76 8.83 -5.67
CA GLU A 185 4.58 10.28 -5.60
C GLU A 185 3.43 10.72 -6.51
N THR A 186 2.99 11.97 -6.35
CA THR A 186 1.95 12.55 -7.22
C THR A 186 2.42 12.60 -8.68
N GLN A 187 1.51 12.27 -9.60
CA GLN A 187 1.81 12.19 -11.03
C GLN A 187 0.73 12.87 -11.87
N VAL A 188 1.15 13.44 -13.00
CA VAL A 188 0.22 13.95 -14.00
C VAL A 188 -0.26 12.79 -14.87
N ALA A 189 -1.56 12.79 -15.16
CA ALA A 189 -2.19 11.81 -16.02
C ALA A 189 -3.23 12.46 -16.93
N ARG A 190 -3.65 11.75 -17.97
CA ARG A 190 -4.76 12.14 -18.85
C ARG A 190 -5.97 11.27 -18.56
N VAL A 191 -7.14 11.86 -18.46
CA VAL A 191 -8.42 11.15 -18.38
C VAL A 191 -8.70 10.46 -19.72
N ILE A 192 -8.98 9.17 -19.67
CA ILE A 192 -9.30 8.35 -20.84
C ILE A 192 -10.70 7.73 -20.78
N GLY A 193 -11.35 7.81 -19.62
CA GLY A 193 -12.74 7.37 -19.43
C GLY A 193 -13.35 8.03 -18.21
N ASN A 194 -14.59 8.52 -18.36
CA ASN A 194 -15.37 9.16 -17.28
C ASN A 194 -16.82 8.62 -17.19
N ALA A 195 -17.18 7.65 -18.00
CA ALA A 195 -18.46 6.95 -17.93
C ALA A 195 -18.36 5.76 -16.96
N ASP A 196 -18.34 6.06 -15.67
CA ASP A 196 -18.25 5.04 -14.60
C ASP A 196 -19.46 4.08 -14.64
N PRO A 197 -19.28 2.77 -14.86
CA PRO A 197 -20.38 1.82 -14.95
C PRO A 197 -21.21 1.69 -13.67
N ASP A 198 -20.62 2.04 -12.51
CA ASP A 198 -21.34 2.02 -11.23
C ASP A 198 -21.99 3.38 -10.89
N GLY A 199 -21.87 4.39 -11.79
CA GLY A 199 -22.44 5.73 -11.58
C GLY A 199 -21.87 6.51 -10.38
N LYS A 200 -20.64 6.17 -9.94
CA LYS A 200 -20.02 6.76 -8.73
C LYS A 200 -19.07 7.94 -9.04
N GLY A 201 -19.08 8.45 -10.27
CA GLY A 201 -18.26 9.61 -10.67
C GLY A 201 -16.75 9.32 -10.68
N ARG A 202 -16.35 8.08 -10.86
CA ARG A 202 -14.95 7.68 -10.99
C ARG A 202 -14.48 7.88 -12.43
N VAL A 203 -13.16 8.00 -12.58
CA VAL A 203 -12.51 8.12 -13.90
C VAL A 203 -11.46 7.06 -14.10
N GLN A 204 -11.12 6.77 -15.34
CA GLN A 204 -9.93 6.02 -15.72
C GLN A 204 -8.91 7.00 -16.28
N VAL A 205 -7.67 6.87 -15.86
CA VAL A 205 -6.60 7.74 -16.32
C VAL A 205 -5.41 6.93 -16.83
N GLN A 206 -4.64 7.56 -17.71
CA GLN A 206 -3.37 7.07 -18.21
C GLN A 206 -2.25 8.00 -17.74
N MET A 207 -1.31 7.45 -16.98
CA MET A 207 -0.11 8.16 -16.55
C MET A 207 0.83 8.39 -17.74
N ASN A 208 1.67 9.43 -17.68
CA ASN A 208 2.55 9.79 -18.81
C ASN A 208 3.56 8.67 -19.21
N TRP A 209 3.88 7.78 -18.30
CA TRP A 209 4.77 6.63 -18.56
C TRP A 209 4.04 5.39 -19.08
N GLN A 210 2.72 5.36 -18.99
CA GLN A 210 1.91 4.24 -19.49
C GLN A 210 1.77 4.34 -21.01
N THR A 211 1.89 3.20 -21.69
CA THR A 211 1.82 3.12 -23.16
C THR A 211 0.69 2.22 -23.62
N GLY A 212 0.25 2.40 -24.86
CA GLY A 212 -0.78 1.58 -25.49
C GLY A 212 -2.09 1.58 -24.67
N ASN A 213 -2.56 0.41 -24.30
CA ASN A 213 -3.80 0.22 -23.53
C ASN A 213 -3.63 0.24 -22.01
N MET A 214 -2.45 0.56 -21.51
CA MET A 214 -2.19 0.67 -20.06
C MET A 214 -3.01 1.82 -19.49
N ARG A 215 -3.71 1.56 -18.39
CA ARG A 215 -4.56 2.54 -17.71
C ARG A 215 -4.84 2.10 -16.27
N THR A 216 -5.35 3.03 -15.46
CA THR A 216 -5.85 2.68 -14.13
C THR A 216 -7.18 1.92 -14.21
N GLY A 217 -7.58 1.26 -13.14
CA GLY A 217 -8.98 0.97 -12.90
C GLY A 217 -9.79 2.26 -12.72
N TRP A 218 -11.08 2.12 -12.36
CA TRP A 218 -11.93 3.26 -11.99
C TRP A 218 -11.48 3.84 -10.65
N ILE A 219 -10.96 5.07 -10.65
CA ILE A 219 -10.44 5.78 -9.47
C ILE A 219 -11.31 6.96 -9.11
N ARG A 220 -11.38 7.28 -7.82
CA ARG A 220 -12.20 8.39 -7.31
C ARG A 220 -11.60 9.74 -7.67
N VAL A 221 -12.48 10.72 -7.82
CA VAL A 221 -12.11 12.13 -8.01
C VAL A 221 -12.37 12.86 -6.70
N MET A 222 -11.42 13.67 -6.26
CA MET A 222 -11.58 14.58 -5.14
C MET A 222 -12.47 15.75 -5.56
N THR A 223 -13.31 16.19 -4.66
CA THR A 223 -14.18 17.37 -4.84
C THR A 223 -14.06 18.29 -3.62
N PRO A 224 -14.27 19.60 -3.74
CA PRO A 224 -14.24 20.52 -2.61
C PRO A 224 -15.24 20.18 -1.51
N ASP A 225 -16.43 19.72 -1.87
CA ASP A 225 -17.43 19.18 -0.96
C ASP A 225 -18.19 18.05 -1.65
N GLY A 226 -18.43 16.96 -0.94
CA GLY A 226 -19.17 15.82 -1.48
C GLY A 226 -19.63 14.87 -0.40
N GLY A 227 -20.88 14.44 -0.49
CA GLY A 227 -21.47 13.51 0.46
C GLY A 227 -22.96 13.29 0.24
N GLY A 228 -23.62 12.87 1.31
CA GLY A 228 -25.05 12.74 1.43
C GLY A 228 -25.58 13.39 2.71
N SER A 229 -26.89 13.61 2.76
CA SER A 229 -27.63 14.07 3.93
C SER A 229 -29.02 13.43 3.93
N GLU A 230 -29.77 13.60 4.99
CA GLU A 230 -31.13 13.08 5.10
C GLU A 230 -32.01 13.56 3.93
N ASN A 231 -31.96 14.85 3.58
CA ASN A 231 -32.75 15.45 2.50
C ASN A 231 -32.14 15.26 1.11
N VAL A 232 -30.83 15.06 1.01
CA VAL A 232 -30.10 14.85 -0.25
C VAL A 232 -29.20 13.65 -0.09
N PRO A 233 -29.71 12.41 -0.23
CA PRO A 233 -28.97 11.19 0.09
C PRO A 233 -27.71 10.97 -0.75
N THR A 234 -27.69 11.50 -1.96
CA THR A 234 -26.56 11.36 -2.92
C THR A 234 -26.25 12.67 -3.61
N ASN A 235 -24.99 12.84 -4.06
CA ASN A 235 -24.53 13.99 -4.85
C ASN A 235 -24.71 15.36 -4.16
N ARG A 236 -24.72 15.41 -2.82
CA ARG A 236 -24.62 16.68 -2.12
C ARG A 236 -23.21 17.26 -2.31
N GLY A 237 -23.11 18.53 -2.65
CA GLY A 237 -21.86 19.23 -2.90
C GLY A 237 -21.57 19.46 -4.39
N PHE A 238 -20.31 19.39 -4.78
CA PHE A 238 -19.85 19.67 -6.14
C PHE A 238 -19.68 18.38 -6.94
N VAL A 239 -20.42 18.25 -8.03
CA VAL A 239 -20.32 17.11 -8.96
C VAL A 239 -19.70 17.62 -10.27
N PHE A 240 -18.36 17.70 -10.30
CA PHE A 240 -17.58 18.10 -11.47
C PHE A 240 -16.58 16.98 -11.78
N ILE A 241 -16.94 16.09 -12.68
CA ILE A 241 -16.10 14.98 -13.10
C ILE A 241 -15.27 15.44 -14.30
N PRO A 242 -13.93 15.25 -14.28
CA PRO A 242 -13.07 15.61 -15.41
C PRO A 242 -13.52 14.96 -16.72
N GLU A 243 -13.40 15.70 -17.81
CA GLU A 243 -13.74 15.21 -19.14
C GLU A 243 -12.61 14.35 -19.73
N VAL A 244 -12.97 13.48 -20.67
CA VAL A 244 -11.98 12.69 -21.41
C VAL A 244 -11.05 13.64 -22.17
N GLY A 245 -9.75 13.46 -21.96
CA GLY A 245 -8.69 14.32 -22.51
C GLY A 245 -8.11 15.30 -21.51
N ASP A 246 -8.79 15.58 -20.41
CA ASP A 246 -8.30 16.50 -19.37
C ASP A 246 -7.02 15.97 -18.70
N HIS A 247 -6.14 16.89 -18.36
CA HIS A 247 -4.99 16.60 -17.50
C HIS A 247 -5.41 16.69 -16.04
N VAL A 248 -4.98 15.68 -15.27
CA VAL A 248 -5.30 15.59 -13.85
C VAL A 248 -4.06 15.26 -13.04
N LEU A 249 -4.02 15.77 -11.81
CA LEU A 249 -3.03 15.36 -10.81
C LEU A 249 -3.56 14.15 -10.05
N VAL A 250 -2.77 13.09 -10.03
CA VAL A 250 -3.09 11.84 -9.33
C VAL A 250 -2.24 11.73 -8.08
N GLY A 251 -2.90 11.59 -6.94
CA GLY A 251 -2.27 11.27 -5.67
C GLY A 251 -2.44 9.79 -5.34
N PHE A 252 -1.66 9.33 -4.34
CA PHE A 252 -1.67 7.94 -3.91
C PHE A 252 -1.84 7.87 -2.40
N ARG A 253 -2.91 7.23 -1.94
CA ARG A 253 -3.20 7.13 -0.51
C ARG A 253 -2.12 6.32 0.21
N HIS A 254 -1.50 6.91 1.23
CA HIS A 254 -0.36 6.38 1.97
C HIS A 254 0.87 6.07 1.09
N GLY A 255 1.04 6.74 -0.05
CA GLY A 255 2.09 6.44 -1.00
C GLY A 255 1.96 5.07 -1.69
N ASP A 256 0.83 4.38 -1.56
CA ASP A 256 0.61 3.06 -2.14
C ASP A 256 0.27 3.18 -3.64
N PRO A 257 1.12 2.69 -4.56
CA PRO A 257 0.87 2.71 -6.01
C PRO A 257 -0.47 2.10 -6.41
N ASN A 258 -1.02 1.19 -5.62
CA ASN A 258 -2.28 0.51 -5.87
C ASN A 258 -3.51 1.30 -5.43
N ARG A 259 -3.33 2.50 -4.86
CA ARG A 259 -4.43 3.33 -4.31
C ARG A 259 -4.44 4.75 -4.86
N PRO A 260 -4.45 4.89 -6.20
CA PRO A 260 -4.53 6.18 -6.85
C PRO A 260 -5.91 6.84 -6.66
N TYR A 261 -5.92 8.18 -6.66
CA TYR A 261 -7.12 9.01 -6.74
C TYR A 261 -6.78 10.32 -7.46
N VAL A 262 -7.74 10.92 -8.14
CA VAL A 262 -7.57 12.22 -8.79
C VAL A 262 -7.72 13.32 -7.74
N MET A 263 -6.72 14.18 -7.64
CA MET A 263 -6.70 15.33 -6.72
C MET A 263 -7.36 16.57 -7.33
N GLY A 264 -7.39 16.68 -8.66
CA GLY A 264 -7.97 17.78 -9.39
C GLY A 264 -7.48 17.83 -10.83
N SER A 265 -8.07 18.70 -11.63
CA SER A 265 -7.66 18.97 -13.00
C SER A 265 -6.57 20.04 -13.06
N LEU A 266 -5.70 19.92 -14.03
CA LEU A 266 -4.64 20.86 -14.31
C LEU A 266 -4.87 21.48 -15.69
N PHE A 267 -4.90 22.81 -15.76
CA PHE A 267 -4.77 23.48 -17.03
C PHE A 267 -3.38 23.23 -17.63
N ASN A 268 -3.30 23.17 -18.94
CA ASN A 268 -2.05 23.06 -19.69
C ASN A 268 -1.95 24.21 -20.70
N GLY A 269 -0.83 24.31 -21.43
CA GLY A 269 -0.58 25.40 -22.36
C GLY A 269 -1.58 25.55 -23.53
N THR A 270 -2.47 24.56 -23.73
CA THR A 270 -3.51 24.60 -24.77
C THR A 270 -4.92 24.77 -24.19
N THR A 271 -5.17 24.46 -22.92
CA THR A 271 -6.51 24.46 -22.32
C THR A 271 -6.71 25.57 -21.30
N GLY A 272 -5.65 26.21 -20.82
CA GLY A 272 -5.73 27.21 -19.77
C GLY A 272 -5.38 28.61 -20.23
N ALA A 273 -6.36 29.48 -20.26
CA ALA A 273 -6.16 30.94 -20.45
C ALA A 273 -6.11 31.68 -19.08
N GLY A 274 -6.47 30.99 -17.99
CA GLY A 274 -6.58 31.62 -16.67
C GLY A 274 -7.67 32.66 -16.55
N GLY A 275 -7.61 33.48 -15.52
CA GLY A 275 -8.57 34.56 -15.21
C GLY A 275 -8.20 35.91 -15.82
N LEU A 276 -7.51 35.95 -16.96
CA LEU A 276 -6.91 37.13 -17.57
C LEU A 276 -5.66 37.62 -16.79
N ALA A 277 -4.92 38.59 -17.35
CA ALA A 277 -3.65 39.05 -16.76
C ALA A 277 -3.82 39.62 -15.34
N GLU A 278 -4.93 40.24 -15.02
CA GLU A 278 -5.21 40.87 -13.73
C GLU A 278 -6.10 39.98 -12.82
N ASN A 279 -6.40 38.75 -13.26
CA ASN A 279 -7.20 37.80 -12.52
C ASN A 279 -8.57 38.31 -12.03
N HIS A 280 -9.21 39.17 -12.80
CA HIS A 280 -10.53 39.72 -12.47
C HIS A 280 -11.64 38.67 -12.64
N LEU A 281 -11.54 37.77 -13.62
CA LEU A 281 -12.60 36.84 -13.97
C LEU A 281 -12.45 35.52 -13.21
N LYS A 282 -13.51 35.14 -12.47
CA LYS A 282 -13.69 33.79 -11.90
C LYS A 282 -14.88 33.15 -12.62
N SER A 283 -14.74 31.88 -13.01
CA SER A 283 -15.80 31.23 -13.75
C SER A 283 -15.95 29.76 -13.47
N ILE A 284 -17.19 29.28 -13.55
CA ILE A 284 -17.55 27.89 -13.69
C ILE A 284 -18.11 27.71 -15.09
N ARG A 285 -17.52 26.83 -15.91
CA ARG A 285 -17.97 26.60 -17.28
C ARG A 285 -18.09 25.12 -17.58
N THR A 286 -19.22 24.71 -18.15
CA THR A 286 -19.47 23.33 -18.56
C THR A 286 -18.94 23.05 -19.96
N ARG A 287 -18.83 21.78 -20.33
CA ARG A 287 -18.42 21.36 -21.68
C ARG A 287 -19.24 21.95 -22.82
N SER A 288 -20.52 22.15 -22.60
CA SER A 288 -21.43 22.75 -23.61
C SER A 288 -21.40 24.28 -23.65
N GLY A 289 -20.67 24.91 -22.72
CA GLY A 289 -20.53 26.38 -22.70
C GLY A 289 -21.48 27.11 -21.75
N HIS A 290 -22.31 26.42 -20.96
CA HIS A 290 -23.02 27.09 -19.86
C HIS A 290 -22.02 27.64 -18.86
N ALA A 291 -22.22 28.86 -18.37
CA ALA A 291 -21.27 29.50 -17.48
C ALA A 291 -21.91 30.28 -16.34
N LEU A 292 -21.23 30.27 -15.20
CA LEU A 292 -21.37 31.28 -14.14
C LEU A 292 -20.04 32.04 -14.09
N GLU A 293 -20.09 33.34 -14.27
CA GLU A 293 -18.93 34.24 -14.31
C GLU A 293 -19.11 35.35 -13.27
N LEU A 294 -18.03 35.58 -12.48
CA LEU A 294 -17.93 36.69 -11.54
C LEU A 294 -16.78 37.56 -12.04
N ASP A 295 -17.07 38.77 -12.39
CA ASP A 295 -16.12 39.75 -12.94
C ASP A 295 -15.90 40.86 -11.91
N ASP A 296 -14.66 40.96 -11.41
CA ASP A 296 -14.22 41.95 -10.44
C ASP A 296 -13.56 43.17 -11.10
N SER A 297 -13.59 43.28 -12.46
CA SER A 297 -13.00 44.40 -13.15
C SER A 297 -13.80 45.68 -12.93
N PRO A 298 -13.13 46.84 -12.78
CA PRO A 298 -13.85 48.10 -12.58
C PRO A 298 -14.82 48.49 -13.71
N SER A 299 -14.56 47.99 -14.93
CA SER A 299 -15.39 48.31 -16.11
C SER A 299 -16.59 47.37 -16.28
N SER A 300 -16.57 46.19 -15.68
CA SER A 300 -17.58 45.14 -15.91
C SER A 300 -17.92 44.39 -14.61
N LEU A 301 -17.86 45.11 -13.48
CA LEU A 301 -18.13 44.54 -12.18
C LEU A 301 -19.52 43.93 -12.15
N GLY A 302 -19.60 42.59 -11.96
CA GLY A 302 -20.91 41.95 -11.99
C GLY A 302 -20.86 40.41 -12.01
N ILE A 303 -22.05 39.84 -12.05
CA ILE A 303 -22.28 38.39 -12.08
C ILE A 303 -23.10 38.04 -13.31
N THR A 304 -22.58 37.09 -14.10
CA THR A 304 -23.29 36.58 -15.29
C THR A 304 -23.58 35.09 -15.15
N ILE A 305 -24.84 34.71 -15.34
CA ILE A 305 -25.24 33.30 -15.52
C ILE A 305 -25.74 33.21 -16.97
N LYS A 306 -25.10 32.39 -17.80
CA LYS A 306 -25.44 32.24 -19.21
C LYS A 306 -25.47 30.79 -19.68
N ASP A 307 -26.35 30.54 -20.64
CA ASP A 307 -26.35 29.29 -21.38
C ASP A 307 -25.52 29.40 -22.67
N ASN A 308 -25.49 28.31 -23.44
CA ASN A 308 -24.78 28.23 -24.71
C ASN A 308 -25.59 28.79 -25.91
N LYS A 309 -26.80 29.34 -25.68
CA LYS A 309 -27.71 29.88 -26.70
C LYS A 309 -27.84 31.41 -26.68
N GLY A 310 -27.17 32.06 -25.74
CA GLY A 310 -27.23 33.49 -25.60
C GLY A 310 -28.26 34.00 -24.58
N ASN A 311 -28.99 33.11 -23.92
CA ASN A 311 -29.83 33.50 -22.78
C ASN A 311 -28.94 33.77 -21.57
N TYR A 312 -29.19 34.87 -20.85
CA TYR A 312 -28.42 35.20 -19.67
C TYR A 312 -29.20 35.98 -18.60
N ILE A 313 -28.68 35.88 -17.39
CA ILE A 313 -28.98 36.79 -16.29
C ILE A 313 -27.68 37.53 -15.98
N TYR A 314 -27.72 38.87 -15.99
CA TYR A 314 -26.58 39.69 -15.63
C TYR A 314 -26.95 40.60 -14.47
N ILE A 315 -26.21 40.58 -13.41
CA ILE A 315 -26.28 41.48 -12.26
C ILE A 315 -25.16 42.49 -12.47
N ASP A 316 -25.52 43.70 -12.90
CA ASP A 316 -24.61 44.81 -13.15
C ASP A 316 -24.40 45.59 -11.84
N SER A 317 -23.24 45.39 -11.21
CA SER A 317 -22.92 46.09 -9.97
C SER A 317 -22.50 47.54 -10.16
N ASN A 318 -22.10 47.95 -11.37
CA ASN A 318 -21.77 49.36 -11.67
C ASN A 318 -22.99 50.19 -11.94
N GLY A 319 -23.97 49.59 -12.60
CA GLY A 319 -25.20 50.28 -13.02
C GLY A 319 -26.39 50.05 -12.10
N ASP A 320 -26.24 49.29 -11.01
CA ASP A 320 -27.32 48.88 -10.09
C ASP A 320 -28.50 48.24 -10.82
N ASN A 321 -28.22 47.38 -11.84
CA ASN A 321 -29.24 46.80 -12.69
C ASN A 321 -29.22 45.27 -12.63
N ILE A 322 -30.37 44.65 -12.88
CA ILE A 322 -30.50 43.22 -13.19
C ILE A 322 -31.11 43.10 -14.59
N ILE A 323 -30.39 42.46 -15.48
CA ILE A 323 -30.78 42.29 -16.88
C ILE A 323 -31.12 40.81 -17.11
N LEU A 324 -32.32 40.56 -17.65
CA LEU A 324 -32.75 39.24 -18.10
C LEU A 324 -32.85 39.25 -19.61
N ASN A 325 -32.15 38.38 -20.30
CA ASN A 325 -32.19 38.27 -21.75
C ASN A 325 -32.54 36.85 -22.19
N ALA A 326 -33.46 36.73 -23.13
CA ALA A 326 -33.79 35.45 -23.75
C ALA A 326 -34.08 35.68 -25.26
N GLU A 327 -33.61 34.72 -26.09
CA GLU A 327 -33.86 34.79 -27.56
C GLU A 327 -35.35 34.70 -27.92
N LYS A 328 -36.21 34.08 -27.11
CA LYS A 328 -37.62 33.90 -27.42
C LYS A 328 -38.54 34.53 -26.39
N ASN A 329 -38.67 33.92 -25.20
CA ASN A 329 -39.67 34.34 -24.22
C ASN A 329 -39.08 34.39 -22.81
N ILE A 330 -39.50 35.39 -22.02
CA ILE A 330 -39.30 35.44 -20.58
C ILE A 330 -40.67 35.26 -19.93
N THR A 331 -40.83 34.20 -19.13
CA THR A 331 -42.07 33.95 -18.40
C THR A 331 -41.83 34.17 -16.91
N LEU A 332 -42.56 35.09 -16.29
CA LEU A 332 -42.56 35.34 -14.87
C LEU A 332 -43.86 34.79 -14.28
N VAL A 333 -43.74 33.82 -13.34
CA VAL A 333 -44.89 33.18 -12.70
C VAL A 333 -44.90 33.54 -11.22
N GLN A 334 -45.96 34.17 -10.75
CA GLN A 334 -46.22 34.36 -9.33
C GLN A 334 -47.09 33.21 -8.82
N VAL A 335 -46.53 32.37 -7.95
CA VAL A 335 -47.30 31.36 -7.24
C VAL A 335 -47.87 32.01 -5.98
N ARG A 336 -49.21 32.19 -5.93
CA ARG A 336 -49.90 32.57 -4.68
C ARG A 336 -49.96 31.33 -3.79
N GLN A 337 -49.43 31.45 -2.58
CA GLN A 337 -49.68 30.50 -1.49
C GLN A 337 -51.10 30.55 -1.01
#